data_21dbcff0ae517eb70b61ce6ba5a0797a
#
_entry.id   21dbcff0ae517eb70b61ce6ba5a0797a
#
_cell.length_a   1.000
_cell.length_b   1.000
_cell.length_c   1.000
_cell.angle_alpha   90.00
_cell.angle_beta   90.00
_cell.angle_gamma   90.00
#
_symmetry.space_group_name_H-M   'P 1'
#
loop_
_entity.id
_entity.type
_entity.pdbx_description
1 polymer ?
#
loop_
_entity_poly.entity_id
_entity_poly.type
_entity_poly.pdbx_seq_one_letter_code
_entity_poly.pdbx_strand_id
1 'polypeptide(L)'
;MRPRAAGVMHLTHEEKTQTACVLRLFGTPAAAVRQAAQAIAAEGMAVQCRSRGAETLLALQAETPAQLEKARKALQRQFAAQLYGEGETTLAAATVQALEAHKKLLVCADAAAGALLETRLETVAVAEKVFDFGAMSYADEKIRAKLDAKTRRVKGGPAAMALARVQAVLRLVGTDLAAGCVERAENTVLFVGSRRGCWVRTVADTDAPALWLLDMLRRAACGLPQAAGTSWQ
;
A
#
# COMPACT_ATOMS: atom_id res chain seq x y z
N MET A 1 -42.07 19.25 60.67
CA MET A 1 -41.46 18.03 60.07
C MET A 1 -40.87 18.35 58.70
N ARG A 2 -39.56 18.42 58.61
CA ARG A 2 -38.86 18.63 57.30
C ARG A 2 -38.30 17.27 56.84
N PRO A 3 -38.46 16.86 55.55
CA PRO A 3 -37.83 15.64 55.10
C PRO A 3 -36.34 15.88 54.81
N ARG A 4 -35.53 14.93 55.23
CA ARG A 4 -34.08 14.83 54.98
C ARG A 4 -33.83 14.63 53.47
N ALA A 5 -32.92 15.44 52.95
CA ALA A 5 -32.35 15.24 51.59
C ALA A 5 -31.54 13.94 51.57
N ALA A 6 -31.89 13.06 50.63
CA ALA A 6 -31.09 11.89 50.28
C ALA A 6 -29.85 12.36 49.53
N GLY A 7 -28.68 12.02 50.06
CA GLY A 7 -27.40 12.26 49.38
C GLY A 7 -27.32 11.42 48.13
N VAL A 8 -27.18 12.09 46.98
CA VAL A 8 -26.81 11.46 45.70
C VAL A 8 -25.33 11.13 45.78
N MET A 9 -25.03 9.84 45.90
CA MET A 9 -23.68 9.31 45.79
C MET A 9 -23.28 9.39 44.32
N HIS A 10 -22.46 10.39 43.96
CA HIS A 10 -21.77 10.42 42.69
C HIS A 10 -20.77 9.27 42.66
N LEU A 11 -21.13 8.19 42.00
CA LEU A 11 -20.19 7.19 41.51
C LEU A 11 -19.43 7.81 40.32
N THR A 12 -18.25 8.35 40.57
CA THR A 12 -17.27 8.65 39.53
C THR A 12 -16.75 7.33 38.99
N HIS A 13 -17.39 6.80 37.95
CA HIS A 13 -16.75 5.85 37.06
C HIS A 13 -15.64 6.62 36.34
N GLU A 14 -14.42 6.53 36.83
CA GLU A 14 -13.24 6.71 35.96
C GLU A 14 -13.29 5.61 34.90
N GLU A 15 -13.94 5.89 33.78
CA GLU A 15 -13.72 5.13 32.55
C GLU A 15 -12.23 5.27 32.22
N LYS A 16 -11.43 4.25 32.56
CA LYS A 16 -10.09 4.10 32.03
C LYS A 16 -10.23 4.05 30.51
N THR A 17 -10.02 5.18 29.86
CA THR A 17 -10.03 5.28 28.40
C THR A 17 -8.86 4.43 27.90
N GLN A 18 -9.15 3.20 27.56
CA GLN A 18 -8.14 2.29 27.00
C GLN A 18 -7.64 2.89 25.71
N THR A 19 -6.38 3.25 25.67
CA THR A 19 -5.75 3.84 24.51
C THR A 19 -5.29 2.70 23.60
N ALA A 20 -5.86 2.61 22.41
CA ALA A 20 -5.57 1.56 21.45
C ALA A 20 -5.30 2.14 20.05
N CYS A 21 -4.45 1.47 19.28
CA CYS A 21 -4.30 1.73 17.85
C CYS A 21 -4.11 0.42 17.07
N VAL A 22 -4.41 0.47 15.78
CA VAL A 22 -4.15 -0.62 14.84
C VAL A 22 -3.18 -0.12 13.78
N LEU A 23 -2.01 -0.73 13.71
CA LEU A 23 -1.02 -0.49 12.66
C LEU A 23 -1.21 -1.49 11.53
N ARG A 24 -1.10 -1.03 10.29
CA ARG A 24 -1.26 -1.83 9.08
C ARG A 24 0.05 -1.93 8.34
N LEU A 25 0.52 -3.16 8.17
CA LEU A 25 1.80 -3.47 7.52
C LEU A 25 1.58 -4.36 6.30
N PHE A 26 2.44 -4.24 5.30
CA PHE A 26 2.38 -5.07 4.11
C PHE A 26 3.77 -5.60 3.72
N GLY A 27 3.81 -6.87 3.26
CA GLY A 27 5.02 -7.49 2.73
C GLY A 27 6.07 -7.88 3.79
N THR A 28 5.64 -8.13 5.04
CA THR A 28 6.50 -8.64 6.10
C THR A 28 5.80 -9.77 6.86
N PRO A 29 6.51 -10.84 7.29
CA PRO A 29 5.93 -11.93 8.04
C PRO A 29 5.34 -11.48 9.38
N ALA A 30 4.11 -11.90 9.69
CA ALA A 30 3.43 -11.56 10.94
C ALA A 30 4.22 -11.99 12.20
N ALA A 31 5.01 -13.07 12.11
CA ALA A 31 5.87 -13.51 13.21
C ALA A 31 6.94 -12.46 13.56
N ALA A 32 7.58 -11.85 12.55
CA ALA A 32 8.57 -10.80 12.75
C ALA A 32 7.94 -9.53 13.36
N VAL A 33 6.75 -9.16 12.89
CA VAL A 33 5.99 -8.01 13.44
C VAL A 33 5.62 -8.27 14.90
N ARG A 34 5.11 -9.47 15.21
CA ARG A 34 4.73 -9.86 16.57
C ARG A 34 5.92 -9.83 17.51
N GLN A 35 7.04 -10.43 17.11
CA GLN A 35 8.26 -10.45 17.91
C GLN A 35 8.77 -9.05 18.21
N ALA A 36 8.81 -8.18 17.20
CA ALA A 36 9.24 -6.80 17.38
C ALA A 36 8.30 -6.03 18.32
N ALA A 37 6.98 -6.20 18.15
CA ALA A 37 5.99 -5.54 18.99
C ALA A 37 6.08 -6.00 20.45
N GLN A 38 6.27 -7.31 20.68
CA GLN A 38 6.46 -7.86 22.03
C GLN A 38 7.76 -7.36 22.68
N ALA A 39 8.83 -7.19 21.92
CA ALA A 39 10.09 -6.65 22.45
C ALA A 39 10.00 -5.16 22.84
N ILE A 40 9.06 -4.42 22.26
CA ILE A 40 8.83 -2.98 22.54
C ILE A 40 7.74 -2.79 23.60
N ALA A 41 6.86 -3.77 23.77
CA ALA A 41 5.75 -3.69 24.70
C ALA A 41 6.25 -3.51 26.14
N ALA A 42 5.77 -2.44 26.79
CA ALA A 42 5.98 -2.22 28.22
C ALA A 42 4.99 -3.05 29.03
N GLU A 43 5.22 -3.15 30.33
CA GLU A 43 4.27 -3.74 31.28
C GLU A 43 2.90 -3.02 31.15
N GLY A 44 1.81 -3.79 31.15
CA GLY A 44 0.46 -3.26 30.94
C GLY A 44 0.06 -3.04 29.48
N MET A 45 0.93 -3.37 28.51
CA MET A 45 0.57 -3.33 27.09
C MET A 45 0.08 -4.69 26.58
N ALA A 46 -1.04 -4.69 25.84
CA ALA A 46 -1.51 -5.84 25.08
C ALA A 46 -1.15 -5.69 23.60
N VAL A 47 -0.68 -6.80 22.99
CA VAL A 47 -0.27 -6.87 21.58
C VAL A 47 -1.02 -8.02 20.92
N GLN A 48 -1.78 -7.71 19.87
CA GLN A 48 -2.43 -8.70 19.03
C GLN A 48 -1.99 -8.52 17.58
N CYS A 49 -1.62 -9.62 16.93
CA CYS A 49 -1.17 -9.61 15.54
C CYS A 49 -1.97 -10.61 14.72
N ARG A 50 -2.60 -10.15 13.64
CA ARG A 50 -3.35 -10.96 12.68
C ARG A 50 -2.80 -10.72 11.29
N SER A 51 -2.79 -11.76 10.43
CA SER A 51 -2.38 -11.63 9.04
C SER A 51 -3.41 -12.22 8.09
N ARG A 52 -3.48 -11.64 6.89
CA ARG A 52 -4.23 -12.15 5.75
C ARG A 52 -3.35 -11.99 4.51
N GLY A 53 -2.81 -13.10 4.02
CA GLY A 53 -1.78 -13.05 2.97
C GLY A 53 -0.57 -12.23 3.41
N ALA A 54 -0.16 -11.28 2.59
CA ALA A 54 0.97 -10.38 2.88
C ALA A 54 0.63 -9.19 3.80
N GLU A 55 -0.65 -8.98 4.13
CA GLU A 55 -1.08 -7.92 5.05
C GLU A 55 -1.02 -8.39 6.50
N THR A 56 -0.50 -7.54 7.38
CA THR A 56 -0.45 -7.76 8.83
C THR A 56 -1.10 -6.60 9.56
N LEU A 57 -2.06 -6.91 10.44
CA LEU A 57 -2.71 -5.98 11.36
C LEU A 57 -2.11 -6.18 12.74
N LEU A 58 -1.56 -5.12 13.30
CA LEU A 58 -0.99 -5.10 14.64
C LEU A 58 -1.82 -4.18 15.53
N ALA A 59 -2.64 -4.76 16.41
CA ALA A 59 -3.37 -4.02 17.42
C ALA A 59 -2.51 -3.87 18.67
N LEU A 60 -2.37 -2.64 19.13
CA LEU A 60 -1.70 -2.26 20.36
C LEU A 60 -2.72 -1.63 21.30
N GLN A 61 -2.68 -2.01 22.56
CA GLN A 61 -3.49 -1.43 23.63
C GLN A 61 -2.58 -1.15 24.82
N ALA A 62 -2.65 0.04 25.37
CA ALA A 62 -1.81 0.48 26.47
C ALA A 62 -2.64 1.15 27.57
N GLU A 63 -2.11 1.18 28.78
CA GLU A 63 -2.75 1.87 29.91
C GLU A 63 -2.68 3.40 29.76
N THR A 64 -1.64 3.91 29.09
CA THR A 64 -1.44 5.34 28.92
C THR A 64 -1.17 5.73 27.46
N PRO A 65 -1.61 6.93 27.01
CA PRO A 65 -1.30 7.45 25.69
C PRO A 65 0.22 7.54 25.41
N ALA A 66 1.01 7.86 26.43
CA ALA A 66 2.46 7.99 26.30
C ALA A 66 3.15 6.64 25.99
N GLN A 67 2.72 5.56 26.65
CA GLN A 67 3.20 4.21 26.36
C GLN A 67 2.86 3.81 24.92
N LEU A 68 1.59 4.03 24.50
CA LEU A 68 1.15 3.72 23.14
C LEU A 68 1.95 4.49 22.10
N GLU A 69 2.13 5.79 22.28
CA GLU A 69 2.86 6.65 21.34
C GLU A 69 4.34 6.26 21.24
N LYS A 70 4.97 5.89 22.34
CA LYS A 70 6.36 5.38 22.36
C LYS A 70 6.49 4.09 21.54
N ALA A 71 5.59 3.14 21.77
CA ALA A 71 5.57 1.88 21.04
C ALA A 71 5.29 2.09 19.55
N ARG A 72 4.30 2.93 19.21
CA ARG A 72 3.94 3.30 17.85
C ARG A 72 5.14 3.89 17.10
N LYS A 73 5.83 4.88 17.67
CA LYS A 73 7.02 5.50 17.08
C LYS A 73 8.16 4.52 16.86
N ALA A 74 8.39 3.61 17.81
CA ALA A 74 9.42 2.59 17.67
C ALA A 74 9.13 1.63 16.52
N LEU A 75 7.88 1.15 16.40
CA LEU A 75 7.43 0.29 15.31
C LEU A 75 7.44 1.01 13.95
N GLN A 76 7.04 2.27 13.90
CA GLN A 76 7.13 3.09 12.68
C GLN A 76 8.56 3.23 12.16
N ARG A 77 9.54 3.39 13.05
CA ARG A 77 10.96 3.43 12.66
C ARG A 77 11.45 2.08 12.16
N GLN A 78 11.10 0.99 12.86
CA GLN A 78 11.54 -0.36 12.53
C GLN A 78 10.93 -0.87 11.23
N PHE A 79 9.67 -0.55 10.96
CA PHE A 79 8.90 -1.01 9.81
C PHE A 79 8.53 0.13 8.86
N ALA A 80 9.38 1.14 8.71
CA ALA A 80 9.07 2.35 7.94
C ALA A 80 8.62 2.07 6.50
N ALA A 81 9.20 1.08 5.83
CA ALA A 81 8.82 0.71 4.47
C ALA A 81 7.57 -0.18 4.41
N GLN A 82 7.33 -0.99 5.44
CA GLN A 82 6.23 -1.95 5.50
C GLN A 82 4.94 -1.34 6.06
N LEU A 83 5.05 -0.40 6.98
CA LEU A 83 3.90 0.26 7.58
C LEU A 83 3.29 1.23 6.57
N TYR A 84 2.03 0.97 6.21
CA TYR A 84 1.34 1.77 5.21
C TYR A 84 0.18 2.60 5.78
N GLY A 85 -0.30 2.30 6.98
CA GLY A 85 -1.42 3.03 7.56
C GLY A 85 -1.78 2.62 8.98
N GLU A 86 -2.78 3.30 9.51
CA GLU A 86 -3.37 3.07 10.83
C GLU A 86 -4.90 2.99 10.72
N GLY A 87 -5.53 2.32 11.69
CA GLY A 87 -6.99 2.18 11.76
C GLY A 87 -7.59 1.48 10.54
N GLU A 88 -8.51 2.14 9.85
CA GLU A 88 -9.22 1.62 8.68
C GLU A 88 -8.56 1.98 7.33
N THR A 89 -7.35 2.54 7.35
CA THR A 89 -6.64 2.91 6.13
C THR A 89 -6.42 1.70 5.23
N THR A 90 -6.92 1.74 4.00
CA THR A 90 -6.66 0.69 3.00
C THR A 90 -5.32 0.93 2.30
N LEU A 91 -4.74 -0.14 1.72
CA LEU A 91 -3.50 0.00 0.95
C LEU A 91 -3.70 0.88 -0.31
N ALA A 92 -4.90 0.84 -0.91
CA ALA A 92 -5.27 1.72 -2.01
C ALA A 92 -5.27 3.19 -1.58
N ALA A 93 -5.91 3.52 -0.44
CA ALA A 93 -5.91 4.87 0.11
C ALA A 93 -4.49 5.35 0.44
N ALA A 94 -3.68 4.51 1.07
CA ALA A 94 -2.28 4.82 1.37
C ALA A 94 -1.44 5.07 0.11
N THR A 95 -1.72 4.32 -0.98
CA THR A 95 -1.03 4.51 -2.26
C THR A 95 -1.42 5.84 -2.91
N VAL A 96 -2.71 6.18 -2.94
CA VAL A 96 -3.19 7.47 -3.47
C VAL A 96 -2.62 8.63 -2.67
N GLN A 97 -2.64 8.55 -1.34
CA GLN A 97 -2.05 9.57 -0.46
C GLN A 97 -0.54 9.73 -0.70
N ALA A 98 0.18 8.64 -0.91
CA ALA A 98 1.61 8.69 -1.21
C ALA A 98 1.87 9.36 -2.56
N LEU A 99 1.10 9.04 -3.60
CA LEU A 99 1.20 9.66 -4.91
C LEU A 99 0.90 11.17 -4.83
N GLU A 100 -0.18 11.57 -4.15
CA GLU A 100 -0.59 12.96 -3.99
C GLU A 100 0.46 13.77 -3.19
N ALA A 101 0.89 13.25 -2.03
CA ALA A 101 1.88 13.91 -1.17
C ALA A 101 3.23 14.14 -1.87
N HIS A 102 3.63 13.22 -2.74
CA HIS A 102 4.87 13.32 -3.52
C HIS A 102 4.67 13.89 -4.93
N LYS A 103 3.44 14.37 -5.26
CA LYS A 103 3.08 14.97 -6.55
C LYS A 103 3.45 14.05 -7.72
N LYS A 104 3.12 12.76 -7.62
CA LYS A 104 3.41 11.73 -8.62
C LYS A 104 2.15 11.37 -9.38
N LEU A 105 2.25 11.34 -10.71
CA LEU A 105 1.19 10.86 -11.58
C LEU A 105 1.46 9.42 -11.99
N LEU A 106 0.40 8.61 -11.97
CA LEU A 106 0.41 7.19 -12.32
C LEU A 106 -0.38 6.94 -13.61
N VAL A 107 0.16 6.08 -14.47
CA VAL A 107 -0.54 5.55 -15.65
C VAL A 107 -0.40 4.02 -15.70
N CYS A 108 -1.36 3.32 -16.29
CA CYS A 108 -1.22 1.89 -16.64
C CYS A 108 -0.73 1.73 -18.07
N ALA A 109 0.23 0.83 -18.28
CA ALA A 109 0.81 0.52 -19.59
C ALA A 109 -0.01 -0.52 -20.38
N ASP A 110 -0.89 -1.25 -19.71
CA ASP A 110 -1.71 -2.32 -20.28
C ASP A 110 -3.02 -2.50 -19.51
N ALA A 111 -3.98 -3.20 -20.11
CA ALA A 111 -5.30 -3.44 -19.56
C ALA A 111 -5.27 -4.34 -18.30
N ALA A 112 -4.31 -5.27 -18.23
CA ALA A 112 -4.19 -6.16 -17.08
C ALA A 112 -3.81 -5.39 -15.80
N ALA A 113 -2.84 -4.46 -15.89
CA ALA A 113 -2.51 -3.55 -14.80
C ALA A 113 -3.68 -2.62 -14.44
N GLY A 114 -4.42 -2.14 -15.46
CA GLY A 114 -5.65 -1.37 -15.26
C GLY A 114 -6.67 -2.16 -14.43
N ALA A 115 -6.99 -3.36 -14.82
CA ALA A 115 -7.96 -4.22 -14.14
C ALA A 115 -7.56 -4.50 -12.66
N LEU A 116 -6.26 -4.60 -12.36
CA LEU A 116 -5.78 -4.76 -10.99
C LEU A 116 -5.98 -3.52 -10.12
N LEU A 117 -5.91 -2.32 -10.69
CA LEU A 117 -5.87 -1.06 -9.95
C LEU A 117 -7.20 -0.31 -9.94
N GLU A 118 -7.92 -0.24 -11.07
CA GLU A 118 -9.12 0.60 -11.24
C GLU A 118 -10.16 0.39 -10.14
N THR A 119 -10.66 -0.84 -10.00
CA THR A 119 -11.71 -1.18 -9.01
C THR A 119 -11.31 -0.83 -7.57
N ARG A 120 -10.01 -0.76 -7.28
CA ARG A 120 -9.50 -0.43 -5.94
C ARG A 120 -9.29 1.06 -5.76
N LEU A 121 -8.85 1.76 -6.80
CA LEU A 121 -8.56 3.18 -6.75
C LEU A 121 -9.81 4.03 -6.90
N GLU A 122 -10.81 3.62 -7.70
CA GLU A 122 -12.07 4.34 -7.87
C GLU A 122 -12.87 4.54 -6.58
N THR A 123 -12.63 3.68 -5.58
CA THR A 123 -13.25 3.80 -4.25
C THR A 123 -12.55 4.81 -3.35
N VAL A 124 -11.40 5.34 -3.77
CA VAL A 124 -10.58 6.26 -2.98
C VAL A 124 -10.85 7.69 -3.41
N ALA A 125 -11.27 8.53 -2.48
CA ALA A 125 -11.40 9.96 -2.74
C ALA A 125 -10.08 10.54 -3.28
N VAL A 126 -10.17 11.48 -4.20
CA VAL A 126 -9.04 12.17 -4.85
C VAL A 126 -8.13 11.30 -5.74
N ALA A 127 -8.49 10.03 -5.99
CA ALA A 127 -7.68 9.15 -6.85
C ALA A 127 -7.52 9.74 -8.27
N GLU A 128 -8.53 10.43 -8.79
CA GLU A 128 -8.49 11.09 -10.11
C GLU A 128 -7.42 12.18 -10.23
N LYS A 129 -6.90 12.70 -9.13
CA LYS A 129 -5.81 13.69 -9.15
C LYS A 129 -4.45 13.07 -9.46
N VAL A 130 -4.29 11.78 -9.20
CA VAL A 130 -3.01 11.07 -9.32
C VAL A 130 -3.06 9.93 -10.33
N PHE A 131 -4.26 9.50 -10.71
CA PHE A 131 -4.51 8.42 -11.64
C PHE A 131 -5.65 8.79 -12.57
N ASP A 132 -5.36 8.94 -13.86
CA ASP A 132 -6.37 9.30 -14.86
C ASP A 132 -7.07 8.03 -15.38
N PHE A 133 -8.29 7.82 -14.92
CA PHE A 133 -9.16 6.71 -15.35
C PHE A 133 -9.62 6.82 -16.80
N GLY A 134 -9.66 8.04 -17.35
CA GLY A 134 -10.16 8.31 -18.71
C GLY A 134 -9.10 8.28 -19.80
N ALA A 135 -7.83 8.61 -19.46
CA ALA A 135 -6.73 8.71 -20.42
C ALA A 135 -5.74 7.54 -20.27
N MET A 136 -6.23 6.39 -19.83
CA MET A 136 -5.38 5.20 -19.72
C MET A 136 -4.77 4.84 -21.05
N SER A 137 -3.46 4.62 -21.07
CA SER A 137 -2.68 4.41 -22.29
C SER A 137 -3.17 3.25 -23.15
N TYR A 138 -3.85 2.28 -22.56
CA TYR A 138 -4.43 1.15 -23.27
C TYR A 138 -5.87 1.43 -23.78
N ALA A 139 -6.58 2.38 -23.20
CA ALA A 139 -7.91 2.80 -23.64
C ALA A 139 -7.84 3.85 -24.75
N ASP A 140 -6.85 4.74 -24.73
CA ASP A 140 -6.62 5.71 -25.81
C ASP A 140 -5.96 5.02 -27.01
N GLU A 141 -6.73 4.98 -28.13
CA GLU A 141 -6.28 4.30 -29.35
C GLU A 141 -5.02 4.90 -29.95
N LYS A 142 -4.84 6.23 -29.88
CA LYS A 142 -3.65 6.91 -30.42
C LYS A 142 -2.42 6.60 -29.58
N ILE A 143 -2.57 6.59 -28.25
CA ILE A 143 -1.47 6.22 -27.34
C ILE A 143 -1.12 4.73 -27.53
N ARG A 144 -2.12 3.86 -27.60
CA ARG A 144 -1.95 2.43 -27.84
C ARG A 144 -1.19 2.17 -29.14
N ALA A 145 -1.59 2.79 -30.26
CA ALA A 145 -0.91 2.64 -31.54
C ALA A 145 0.57 3.09 -31.47
N LYS A 146 0.86 4.19 -30.78
CA LYS A 146 2.24 4.66 -30.56
C LYS A 146 3.06 3.70 -29.69
N LEU A 147 2.45 3.12 -28.64
CA LEU A 147 3.10 2.11 -27.79
C LEU A 147 3.43 0.86 -28.59
N ASP A 148 2.46 0.35 -29.38
CA ASP A 148 2.65 -0.83 -30.23
C ASP A 148 3.75 -0.60 -31.27
N ALA A 149 3.80 0.57 -31.89
CA ALA A 149 4.87 0.92 -32.83
C ALA A 149 6.25 0.96 -32.15
N LYS A 150 6.35 1.53 -30.92
CA LYS A 150 7.61 1.60 -30.16
C LYS A 150 8.10 0.25 -29.65
N THR A 151 7.18 -0.67 -29.35
CA THR A 151 7.51 -1.97 -28.75
C THR A 151 7.55 -3.12 -29.77
N ARG A 152 7.12 -2.88 -31.00
CA ARG A 152 7.06 -3.91 -32.08
C ARG A 152 8.33 -4.74 -32.25
N ARG A 153 9.51 -4.16 -32.04
CA ARG A 153 10.81 -4.80 -32.24
C ARG A 153 11.39 -5.44 -30.98
N VAL A 154 10.67 -5.38 -29.84
CA VAL A 154 11.16 -5.98 -28.60
C VAL A 154 11.14 -7.50 -28.71
N LYS A 155 12.29 -8.11 -28.43
CA LYS A 155 12.46 -9.55 -28.34
C LYS A 155 12.48 -10.01 -26.89
N GLY A 156 12.17 -11.27 -26.60
CA GLY A 156 12.27 -11.80 -25.23
C GLY A 156 10.93 -12.15 -24.56
N GLY A 157 9.84 -12.18 -25.33
CA GLY A 157 8.53 -12.65 -24.83
C GLY A 157 7.72 -11.61 -24.07
N PRO A 158 6.58 -12.03 -23.44
CA PRO A 158 5.59 -11.13 -22.83
C PRO A 158 6.15 -10.21 -21.75
N ALA A 159 7.04 -10.71 -20.89
CA ALA A 159 7.63 -9.90 -19.81
C ALA A 159 8.55 -8.78 -20.35
N ALA A 160 9.37 -9.08 -21.36
CA ALA A 160 10.22 -8.06 -21.99
C ALA A 160 9.36 -7.00 -22.73
N MET A 161 8.27 -7.43 -23.33
CA MET A 161 7.30 -6.54 -23.97
C MET A 161 6.63 -5.63 -22.93
N ALA A 162 6.15 -6.17 -21.82
CA ALA A 162 5.53 -5.39 -20.73
C ALA A 162 6.51 -4.36 -20.14
N LEU A 163 7.75 -4.76 -19.87
CA LEU A 163 8.79 -3.85 -19.42
C LEU A 163 9.00 -2.69 -20.39
N ALA A 164 9.12 -2.99 -21.69
CA ALA A 164 9.29 -1.98 -22.72
C ALA A 164 8.07 -1.05 -22.83
N ARG A 165 6.85 -1.58 -22.69
CA ARG A 165 5.61 -0.78 -22.67
C ARG A 165 5.57 0.18 -21.48
N VAL A 166 5.89 -0.30 -20.30
CA VAL A 166 5.98 0.52 -19.08
C VAL A 166 6.97 1.67 -19.27
N GLN A 167 8.15 1.41 -19.81
CA GLN A 167 9.14 2.46 -20.09
C GLN A 167 8.71 3.41 -21.21
N ALA A 168 8.01 2.92 -22.22
CA ALA A 168 7.55 3.73 -23.35
C ALA A 168 6.39 4.65 -22.93
N VAL A 169 5.43 4.19 -22.15
CA VAL A 169 4.28 4.98 -21.72
C VAL A 169 4.68 6.17 -20.84
N LEU A 170 5.64 5.99 -19.95
CA LEU A 170 6.19 7.08 -19.13
C LEU A 170 6.64 8.28 -19.98
N ARG A 171 7.27 8.00 -21.13
CA ARG A 171 7.76 9.04 -22.05
C ARG A 171 6.65 9.60 -22.93
N LEU A 172 5.68 8.78 -23.30
CA LEU A 172 4.57 9.19 -24.19
C LEU A 172 3.55 10.05 -23.48
N VAL A 173 3.20 9.70 -22.22
CA VAL A 173 2.20 10.38 -21.42
C VAL A 173 2.83 11.46 -20.53
N GLY A 174 4.10 11.32 -20.20
CA GLY A 174 4.81 12.29 -19.35
C GLY A 174 4.54 12.12 -17.85
N THR A 175 4.11 10.94 -17.42
CA THR A 175 3.85 10.62 -16.01
C THR A 175 5.13 10.26 -15.25
N ASP A 176 5.03 10.17 -13.93
CA ASP A 176 6.16 9.85 -13.05
C ASP A 176 6.35 8.35 -12.85
N LEU A 177 5.22 7.63 -12.73
CA LEU A 177 5.16 6.19 -12.51
C LEU A 177 4.24 5.53 -13.55
N ALA A 178 4.59 4.32 -13.94
CA ALA A 178 3.74 3.50 -14.78
C ALA A 178 3.64 2.08 -14.21
N ALA A 179 2.43 1.53 -14.19
CA ALA A 179 2.16 0.15 -13.83
C ALA A 179 1.99 -0.71 -15.08
N GLY A 180 2.51 -1.94 -15.04
CA GLY A 180 2.31 -2.96 -16.05
C GLY A 180 2.17 -4.33 -15.42
N CYS A 181 1.58 -5.28 -16.14
CA CYS A 181 1.37 -6.61 -15.63
C CYS A 181 1.39 -7.65 -16.75
N VAL A 182 1.83 -8.86 -16.43
CA VAL A 182 1.72 -10.04 -17.28
C VAL A 182 1.16 -11.19 -16.47
N GLU A 183 -0.06 -11.58 -16.77
CA GLU A 183 -0.71 -12.75 -16.21
C GLU A 183 -0.16 -14.02 -16.84
N ARG A 184 0.07 -15.06 -16.03
CA ARG A 184 0.47 -16.39 -16.38
C ARG A 184 -0.44 -17.40 -15.71
N ALA A 185 -0.31 -18.68 -16.00
CA ALA A 185 -1.21 -19.72 -15.48
C ALA A 185 -1.28 -19.79 -13.93
N GLU A 186 -0.20 -19.49 -13.23
CA GLU A 186 -0.13 -19.64 -11.75
C GLU A 186 0.43 -18.41 -11.04
N ASN A 187 0.85 -17.41 -11.78
CA ASN A 187 1.44 -16.20 -11.22
C ASN A 187 1.30 -15.01 -12.14
N THR A 188 1.41 -13.84 -11.54
CA THR A 188 1.40 -12.56 -12.22
C THR A 188 2.74 -11.87 -12.06
N VAL A 189 3.33 -11.40 -13.16
CA VAL A 189 4.55 -10.56 -13.15
C VAL A 189 4.12 -9.10 -13.14
N LEU A 190 4.49 -8.37 -12.11
CA LEU A 190 4.16 -6.97 -11.89
C LEU A 190 5.35 -6.09 -12.24
N PHE A 191 5.08 -4.94 -12.85
CA PHE A 191 6.05 -3.94 -13.25
C PHE A 191 5.64 -2.57 -12.71
N VAL A 192 6.57 -1.88 -12.06
CA VAL A 192 6.41 -0.47 -11.66
C VAL A 192 7.59 0.31 -12.22
N GLY A 193 7.34 1.07 -13.27
CA GLY A 193 8.35 1.87 -13.96
C GLY A 193 8.43 3.29 -13.43
N SER A 194 9.62 3.83 -13.49
CA SER A 194 9.94 5.25 -13.30
C SER A 194 10.88 5.71 -14.42
N ARG A 195 11.20 7.00 -14.48
CA ARG A 195 12.18 7.52 -15.44
C ARG A 195 13.58 6.92 -15.29
N ARG A 196 13.89 6.31 -14.14
CA ARG A 196 15.23 5.74 -13.82
C ARG A 196 15.34 4.26 -14.13
N GLY A 197 14.24 3.53 -14.20
CA GLY A 197 14.20 2.07 -14.41
C GLY A 197 12.87 1.49 -13.94
N CYS A 198 12.83 0.18 -13.75
CA CYS A 198 11.62 -0.55 -13.43
C CYS A 198 11.85 -1.57 -12.30
N TRP A 199 10.96 -1.61 -11.34
CA TRP A 199 10.87 -2.70 -10.37
C TRP A 199 10.00 -3.80 -10.94
N VAL A 200 10.45 -5.04 -10.78
CA VAL A 200 9.78 -6.24 -11.28
C VAL A 200 9.59 -7.24 -10.15
N ARG A 201 8.38 -7.76 -10.01
CA ARG A 201 8.03 -8.77 -9.02
C ARG A 201 7.14 -9.84 -9.62
N THR A 202 7.41 -11.12 -9.35
CA THR A 202 6.50 -12.22 -9.63
C THR A 202 5.73 -12.55 -8.35
N VAL A 203 4.41 -12.66 -8.47
CA VAL A 203 3.48 -12.93 -7.36
C VAL A 203 2.60 -14.11 -7.76
N ALA A 204 2.42 -15.09 -6.87
CA ALA A 204 1.43 -16.15 -7.08
C ALA A 204 0.02 -15.53 -7.11
N ASP A 205 -0.88 -16.05 -7.94
CA ASP A 205 -2.22 -15.47 -8.09
C ASP A 205 -3.04 -15.54 -6.79
N THR A 206 -2.73 -16.51 -5.93
CA THR A 206 -3.30 -16.62 -4.57
C THR A 206 -2.85 -15.51 -3.61
N ASP A 207 -1.77 -14.81 -3.91
CA ASP A 207 -1.15 -13.80 -3.03
C ASP A 207 -1.60 -12.36 -3.33
N ALA A 208 -2.78 -12.21 -3.95
CA ALA A 208 -3.41 -10.92 -4.25
C ALA A 208 -2.48 -9.94 -5.02
N PRO A 209 -2.20 -10.19 -6.31
CA PRO A 209 -1.28 -9.37 -7.14
C PRO A 209 -1.59 -7.87 -7.10
N ALA A 210 -2.87 -7.49 -7.05
CA ALA A 210 -3.28 -6.08 -6.95
C ALA A 210 -2.75 -5.38 -5.68
N LEU A 211 -2.70 -6.07 -4.54
CA LEU A 211 -2.15 -5.49 -3.31
C LEU A 211 -0.64 -5.33 -3.39
N TRP A 212 0.06 -6.28 -4.01
CA TRP A 212 1.49 -6.16 -4.27
C TRP A 212 1.81 -5.00 -5.21
N LEU A 213 1.00 -4.82 -6.27
CA LEU A 213 1.18 -3.70 -7.21
C LEU A 213 0.98 -2.34 -6.49
N LEU A 214 -0.04 -2.23 -5.65
CA LEU A 214 -0.28 -1.03 -4.83
C LEU A 214 0.88 -0.74 -3.88
N ASP A 215 1.42 -1.75 -3.17
CA ASP A 215 2.56 -1.53 -2.26
C ASP A 215 3.83 -1.14 -3.02
N MET A 216 4.09 -1.74 -4.19
CA MET A 216 5.21 -1.36 -5.05
C MET A 216 5.10 0.10 -5.50
N LEU A 217 3.90 0.55 -5.89
CA LEU A 217 3.61 1.93 -6.29
C LEU A 217 3.78 2.90 -5.10
N ARG A 218 3.22 2.57 -3.94
CA ARG A 218 3.36 3.36 -2.72
C ARG A 218 4.84 3.54 -2.34
N ARG A 219 5.61 2.46 -2.32
CA ARG A 219 7.05 2.51 -2.03
C ARG A 219 7.81 3.32 -3.07
N ALA A 220 7.50 3.15 -4.34
CA ALA A 220 8.10 3.93 -5.42
C ALA A 220 7.79 5.43 -5.30
N ALA A 221 6.54 5.78 -4.96
CA ALA A 221 6.14 7.17 -4.74
C ALA A 221 6.89 7.81 -3.58
N CYS A 222 7.03 7.10 -2.45
CA CYS A 222 7.72 7.56 -1.25
C CYS A 222 9.25 7.44 -1.31
N GLY A 223 9.85 6.85 -2.35
CA GLY A 223 11.29 6.57 -2.40
C GLY A 223 11.75 5.51 -1.39
N LEU A 224 10.86 4.64 -0.94
CA LEU A 224 11.15 3.57 0.02
C LEU A 224 11.72 2.34 -0.68
N PRO A 225 12.53 1.51 0.03
CA PRO A 225 13.01 0.25 -0.51
C PRO A 225 11.85 -0.68 -0.82
N GLN A 226 11.92 -1.37 -1.95
CA GLN A 226 10.93 -2.38 -2.33
C GLN A 226 11.00 -3.60 -1.42
N ALA A 227 9.91 -4.37 -1.35
CA ALA A 227 9.88 -5.62 -0.58
C ALA A 227 10.84 -6.67 -1.16
N ALA A 228 11.34 -7.56 -0.31
CA ALA A 228 12.16 -8.70 -0.73
C ALA A 228 11.47 -9.50 -1.85
N GLY A 229 12.24 -9.97 -2.84
CA GLY A 229 11.72 -10.63 -4.04
C GLY A 229 11.30 -9.67 -5.17
N THR A 230 11.52 -8.36 -5.01
CA THR A 230 11.38 -7.38 -6.09
C THR A 230 12.77 -7.05 -6.64
N SER A 231 12.96 -7.16 -7.95
CA SER A 231 14.20 -6.85 -8.66
C SER A 231 14.12 -5.50 -9.37
N TRP A 232 15.28 -4.90 -9.59
CA TRP A 232 15.43 -3.67 -10.39
C TRP A 232 15.98 -4.00 -11.79
N GLN A 233 15.39 -3.39 -12.85
CA GLN A 233 15.75 -3.54 -14.26
C GLN A 233 16.06 -2.19 -14.90
#